data_5874ab50ea0074f8cdc5d2ea4fbfa735
#
_entry.id   5874ab50ea0074f8cdc5d2ea4fbfa735
#
_cell.length_a   1.000
_cell.length_b   1.000
_cell.length_c   1.000
_cell.angle_alpha   90.00
_cell.angle_beta   90.00
_cell.angle_gamma   90.00
#
_symmetry.space_group_name_H-M   'P 1'
#
loop_
_entity.id
_entity.type
_entity.pdbx_description
1 polymer ?
#
loop_
_entity_poly.entity_id
_entity_poly.type
_entity_poly.pdbx_seq_one_letter_code
_entity_poly.pdbx_strand_id
1 'polypeptide(L)'
;MPDRHAESEPPHSQHPAGGDASAASTPVPASLPRTANPATDFSLDFLAQLVQRGITDLVVCPGSRSQALSLVAAELERVGAVRLHVRIDERSAGFFALGLAAETGRAVPVITTSGTAVANLLPAMLEAFHATVPLVAVTADRPEELLGIGANQATTQPGIFGPNVPHDAVQAPVGAADEASLAERLAMRAAATRGPLHLNLAFRDPLSVAVPELDAWAAGVATLAPADRVAADQGRAAPGQDEPPASGAETLDIEAAEWPRTLVIAGAAAGPEAEKVAHDGGWPLIAEATSGSRYGRNLVLAYRQLLGATSPRPDLRDAIERVLVFGHPTLSREIPQLIARDDVHAVVVGPTGGEPYNPGHAVAAHVDAVRVHPVPTADAHARTESRAWLREWVLASRELMEADAEQTPAPDIEASRSSDTAVRGRFAKQELAVARTKVDRRMLAEAVWSATWPHDRLVLGASTLIRSLDAQVAGKPIRVHANRGLAGIDGTIATTLGVAVGSQLGGPVSAQGGVTRALIGDLTLLHDASSLLIGQGGEWAPRVQLIVGNDGGGTIFDDLEVARTAAAEAHTRVLYTPTRVDLEALATAYGWSYCRAETRADLQGALVSREHERILIEVPLSRG
;
A
#
# COMPACT_ATOMS: atom_id res chain seq x y z
N MET A 1 68.73 33.38 -22.37
CA MET A 1 70.11 32.90 -22.24
C MET A 1 70.78 33.58 -21.07
N PRO A 2 71.66 32.90 -20.34
CA PRO A 2 71.76 31.47 -20.01
C PRO A 2 71.63 31.30 -18.46
N ASP A 3 71.74 30.26 -17.76
CA ASP A 3 72.30 28.93 -17.84
C ASP A 3 72.10 28.16 -16.53
N ARG A 4 71.83 26.90 -16.70
CA ARG A 4 72.37 25.68 -16.04
C ARG A 4 72.23 25.38 -14.56
N HIS A 5 71.65 24.25 -14.36
CA HIS A 5 72.02 23.01 -13.61
C HIS A 5 72.30 23.09 -12.12
N ALA A 6 71.53 22.29 -11.35
CA ALA A 6 72.12 21.12 -10.67
C ALA A 6 71.02 20.24 -10.05
N GLU A 7 71.03 18.97 -10.42
CA GLU A 7 70.34 17.87 -9.76
C GLU A 7 70.93 17.60 -8.37
N SER A 8 70.05 17.31 -7.42
CA SER A 8 70.49 16.62 -6.20
C SER A 8 69.38 15.69 -5.72
N GLU A 9 69.65 14.38 -5.75
CA GLU A 9 68.83 13.33 -5.19
C GLU A 9 68.57 13.54 -3.68
N PRO A 10 67.34 13.14 -3.18
CA PRO A 10 67.08 13.06 -1.76
C PRO A 10 67.49 11.68 -1.19
N PRO A 11 67.89 11.62 0.09
CA PRO A 11 68.37 10.40 0.72
C PRO A 11 67.25 9.44 1.13
N HIS A 12 67.56 8.15 1.09
CA HIS A 12 66.80 7.03 1.60
C HIS A 12 66.33 7.27 3.05
N SER A 13 65.02 7.30 3.28
CA SER A 13 64.44 7.18 4.62
C SER A 13 63.91 5.76 4.85
N GLN A 14 64.35 5.20 5.92
CA GLN A 14 64.06 3.88 6.47
C GLN A 14 62.58 3.76 6.82
N HIS A 15 61.96 2.60 6.46
CA HIS A 15 60.67 2.17 6.97
C HIS A 15 60.73 1.92 8.49
N PRO A 16 59.78 2.44 9.29
CA PRO A 16 59.51 1.86 10.59
C PRO A 16 58.55 0.67 10.44
N ALA A 17 58.86 -0.37 11.18
CA ALA A 17 58.15 -1.63 11.29
C ALA A 17 56.69 -1.47 11.69
N GLY A 18 55.90 -2.51 11.30
CA GLY A 18 54.48 -2.62 11.47
C GLY A 18 53.96 -2.26 12.86
N GLY A 19 53.01 -1.32 12.85
CA GLY A 19 52.07 -1.15 13.93
C GLY A 19 50.88 -2.08 13.68
N ASP A 20 50.59 -2.92 14.65
CA ASP A 20 49.38 -3.74 14.70
C ASP A 20 48.16 -2.86 14.44
N ALA A 21 47.49 -3.12 13.35
CA ALA A 21 46.12 -2.64 13.16
C ALA A 21 45.26 -3.40 14.19
N SER A 22 45.08 -2.80 15.36
CA SER A 22 44.05 -3.20 16.30
C SER A 22 42.73 -3.26 15.54
N ALA A 23 42.22 -4.47 15.34
CA ALA A 23 40.89 -4.68 14.85
C ALA A 23 39.93 -3.87 15.77
N ALA A 24 39.34 -2.82 15.21
CA ALA A 24 38.33 -2.05 15.92
C ALA A 24 37.20 -3.05 16.25
N SER A 25 37.11 -3.41 17.54
CA SER A 25 36.03 -4.25 18.05
C SER A 25 34.73 -3.52 17.75
N THR A 26 33.85 -4.15 16.98
CA THR A 26 32.49 -3.70 16.77
C THR A 26 31.89 -3.38 18.13
N PRO A 27 31.40 -2.16 18.40
CA PRO A 27 30.85 -1.83 19.70
C PRO A 27 29.66 -2.73 20.01
N VAL A 28 29.79 -3.54 21.04
CA VAL A 28 28.67 -4.33 21.55
C VAL A 28 27.67 -3.36 22.18
N PRO A 29 26.39 -3.39 21.80
CA PRO A 29 25.39 -2.52 22.43
C PRO A 29 25.43 -2.70 23.94
N ALA A 30 25.28 -1.60 24.68
CA ALA A 30 25.17 -1.67 26.13
C ALA A 30 24.06 -2.63 26.52
N SER A 31 24.27 -3.43 27.57
CA SER A 31 23.22 -4.36 28.05
C SER A 31 21.98 -3.58 28.48
N LEU A 32 20.81 -4.13 28.20
CA LEU A 32 19.55 -3.56 28.67
C LEU A 32 19.52 -3.54 30.21
N PRO A 33 19.08 -2.45 30.82
CA PRO A 33 18.90 -2.40 32.28
C PRO A 33 17.78 -3.35 32.71
N ARG A 34 17.86 -3.84 33.95
CA ARG A 34 16.87 -4.76 34.55
C ARG A 34 16.11 -4.07 35.67
N THR A 35 14.83 -4.35 35.76
CA THR A 35 13.91 -3.75 36.74
C THR A 35 13.52 -4.68 37.88
N ALA A 36 13.83 -5.95 37.76
CA ALA A 36 13.30 -7.05 38.60
C ALA A 36 11.76 -7.24 38.49
N ASN A 37 11.10 -6.56 37.52
CA ASN A 37 9.73 -6.84 37.15
C ASN A 37 9.72 -7.65 35.87
N PRO A 38 9.30 -8.92 35.91
CA PRO A 38 9.41 -9.79 34.73
C PRO A 38 8.65 -9.29 33.50
N ALA A 39 7.47 -8.68 33.64
CA ALA A 39 6.70 -8.17 32.52
C ALA A 39 7.40 -6.98 31.82
N THR A 40 8.00 -6.07 32.61
CA THR A 40 8.78 -4.95 32.09
C THR A 40 10.07 -5.43 31.44
N ASP A 41 10.80 -6.35 32.08
CA ASP A 41 12.07 -6.88 31.57
C ASP A 41 11.88 -7.66 30.26
N PHE A 42 10.84 -8.50 30.15
CA PHE A 42 10.47 -9.16 28.91
C PHE A 42 10.10 -8.15 27.79
N SER A 43 9.34 -7.11 28.15
CA SER A 43 8.95 -6.07 27.18
C SER A 43 10.15 -5.30 26.67
N LEU A 44 11.14 -5.00 27.53
CA LEU A 44 12.42 -4.41 27.15
C LEU A 44 13.17 -5.29 26.15
N ASP A 45 13.34 -6.58 26.47
CA ASP A 45 14.02 -7.52 25.59
C ASP A 45 13.32 -7.64 24.23
N PHE A 46 11.99 -7.85 24.24
CA PHE A 46 11.23 -8.08 23.03
C PHE A 46 11.25 -6.85 22.09
N LEU A 47 10.94 -5.66 22.61
CA LEU A 47 10.89 -4.46 21.77
C LEU A 47 12.28 -4.00 21.32
N ALA A 48 13.32 -4.14 22.17
CA ALA A 48 14.70 -3.87 21.77
C ALA A 48 15.15 -4.82 20.65
N GLN A 49 14.78 -6.10 20.70
CA GLN A 49 15.06 -7.06 19.64
C GLN A 49 14.34 -6.71 18.32
N LEU A 50 13.12 -6.17 18.37
CA LEU A 50 12.42 -5.65 17.19
C LEU A 50 13.19 -4.49 16.55
N VAL A 51 13.63 -3.52 17.37
CA VAL A 51 14.44 -2.36 16.92
C VAL A 51 15.74 -2.80 16.26
N GLN A 52 16.47 -3.74 16.88
CA GLN A 52 17.72 -4.28 16.33
C GLN A 52 17.52 -4.98 14.97
N ARG A 53 16.30 -5.46 14.68
CA ARG A 53 15.91 -6.07 13.41
C ARG A 53 15.26 -5.10 12.41
N GLY A 54 15.39 -3.79 12.66
CA GLY A 54 14.95 -2.74 11.73
C GLY A 54 13.47 -2.39 11.81
N ILE A 55 12.72 -2.87 12.81
CA ILE A 55 11.35 -2.40 13.07
C ILE A 55 11.43 -1.07 13.80
N THR A 56 11.01 0.00 13.13
CA THR A 56 11.12 1.38 13.60
C THR A 56 9.79 2.04 13.89
N ASP A 57 8.69 1.36 13.59
CA ASP A 57 7.34 1.86 13.80
C ASP A 57 6.55 0.91 14.70
N LEU A 58 5.96 1.43 15.75
CA LEU A 58 5.10 0.70 16.66
C LEU A 58 3.75 1.40 16.76
N VAL A 59 2.65 0.65 16.59
CA VAL A 59 1.30 1.15 16.83
C VAL A 59 0.81 0.64 18.16
N VAL A 60 0.31 1.50 19.03
CA VAL A 60 -0.13 1.15 20.39
C VAL A 60 -1.56 1.60 20.62
N CYS A 61 -2.37 0.70 21.15
CA CYS A 61 -3.68 1.02 21.72
C CYS A 61 -3.61 0.96 23.26
N PRO A 62 -4.19 1.94 23.97
CA PRO A 62 -4.11 2.01 25.42
C PRO A 62 -4.83 0.84 26.09
N GLY A 63 -4.23 0.27 27.12
CA GLY A 63 -4.85 -0.82 27.88
C GLY A 63 -4.01 -1.30 29.05
N SER A 64 -4.67 -1.79 30.09
CA SER A 64 -3.99 -2.18 31.34
C SER A 64 -3.08 -3.40 31.17
N ARG A 65 -3.52 -4.44 30.46
CA ARG A 65 -2.73 -5.69 30.34
C ARG A 65 -1.48 -5.52 29.46
N SER A 66 -1.51 -4.56 28.51
CA SER A 66 -0.37 -4.22 27.63
C SER A 66 0.54 -3.12 28.19
N GLN A 67 0.34 -2.66 29.44
CA GLN A 67 1.03 -1.48 29.97
C GLN A 67 2.55 -1.59 29.95
N ALA A 68 3.14 -2.75 30.20
CA ALA A 68 4.59 -2.94 30.14
C ALA A 68 5.12 -2.68 28.72
N LEU A 69 4.50 -3.29 27.70
CA LEU A 69 4.84 -3.07 26.29
C LEU A 69 4.68 -1.59 25.91
N SER A 70 3.57 -0.96 26.31
CA SER A 70 3.27 0.43 25.97
C SER A 70 4.24 1.42 26.59
N LEU A 71 4.60 1.23 27.87
CA LEU A 71 5.55 2.10 28.58
C LEU A 71 6.97 1.97 28.03
N VAL A 72 7.40 0.74 27.69
CA VAL A 72 8.70 0.53 27.04
C VAL A 72 8.72 1.12 25.63
N ALA A 73 7.62 1.00 24.87
CA ALA A 73 7.51 1.63 23.56
C ALA A 73 7.64 3.18 23.64
N ALA A 74 7.03 3.79 24.66
CA ALA A 74 7.16 5.23 24.90
C ALA A 74 8.61 5.64 25.26
N GLU A 75 9.32 4.83 26.03
CA GLU A 75 10.74 5.09 26.35
C GLU A 75 11.63 4.94 25.10
N LEU A 76 11.36 3.94 24.24
CA LEU A 76 12.05 3.77 22.94
C LEU A 76 11.79 4.95 21.99
N GLU A 77 10.60 5.53 22.02
CA GLU A 77 10.30 6.77 21.29
C GLU A 77 11.09 7.96 21.87
N ARG A 78 11.12 8.11 23.21
CA ARG A 78 11.86 9.18 23.89
C ARG A 78 13.35 9.22 23.48
N VAL A 79 13.96 8.05 23.35
CA VAL A 79 15.35 7.93 22.89
C VAL A 79 15.52 7.90 21.37
N GLY A 80 14.44 8.09 20.61
CA GLY A 80 14.46 8.13 19.14
C GLY A 80 14.72 6.79 18.44
N ALA A 81 14.57 5.67 19.14
CA ALA A 81 14.77 4.33 18.58
C ALA A 81 13.59 3.87 17.71
N VAL A 82 12.37 4.34 18.00
CA VAL A 82 11.15 4.05 17.25
C VAL A 82 10.32 5.31 17.03
N ARG A 83 9.37 5.23 16.09
CA ARG A 83 8.21 6.12 15.99
C ARG A 83 7.02 5.43 16.62
N LEU A 84 6.37 6.07 17.55
CA LEU A 84 5.21 5.53 18.26
C LEU A 84 3.92 6.18 17.73
N HIS A 85 2.98 5.34 17.33
CA HIS A 85 1.68 5.75 16.81
C HIS A 85 0.58 5.31 17.76
N VAL A 86 -0.01 6.24 18.51
CA VAL A 86 -1.05 5.93 19.49
C VAL A 86 -2.44 6.06 18.86
N ARG A 87 -3.26 5.02 18.99
CA ARG A 87 -4.64 4.98 18.48
C ARG A 87 -5.59 4.46 19.54
N ILE A 88 -6.76 5.10 19.66
CA ILE A 88 -7.78 4.72 20.64
C ILE A 88 -8.75 3.65 20.12
N ASP A 89 -8.82 3.46 18.80
CA ASP A 89 -9.65 2.47 18.10
C ASP A 89 -8.75 1.41 17.49
N GLU A 90 -8.83 0.18 17.96
CA GLU A 90 -7.96 -0.91 17.54
C GLU A 90 -8.18 -1.31 16.07
N ARG A 91 -9.40 -1.17 15.55
CA ARG A 91 -9.65 -1.37 14.13
C ARG A 91 -8.89 -0.35 13.29
N SER A 92 -8.97 0.93 13.65
CA SER A 92 -8.18 2.00 13.01
C SER A 92 -6.68 1.76 13.17
N ALA A 93 -6.22 1.30 14.34
CA ALA A 93 -4.83 0.95 14.60
C ALA A 93 -4.33 -0.15 13.64
N GLY A 94 -5.13 -1.22 13.47
CA GLY A 94 -4.82 -2.32 12.56
C GLY A 94 -4.69 -1.87 11.11
N PHE A 95 -5.63 -1.08 10.61
CA PHE A 95 -5.58 -0.57 9.24
C PHE A 95 -4.52 0.52 9.02
N PHE A 96 -4.22 1.33 10.04
CA PHE A 96 -3.09 2.25 10.00
C PHE A 96 -1.77 1.48 9.83
N ALA A 97 -1.55 0.46 10.63
CA ALA A 97 -0.38 -0.40 10.55
C ALA A 97 -0.32 -1.16 9.21
N LEU A 98 -1.47 -1.61 8.68
CA LEU A 98 -1.59 -2.21 7.36
C LEU A 98 -1.10 -1.27 6.26
N GLY A 99 -1.57 -0.02 6.26
CA GLY A 99 -1.14 0.98 5.28
C GLY A 99 0.35 1.31 5.37
N LEU A 100 0.87 1.42 6.58
CA LEU A 100 2.28 1.66 6.83
C LEU A 100 3.15 0.48 6.38
N ALA A 101 2.72 -0.76 6.66
CA ALA A 101 3.40 -1.97 6.22
C ALA A 101 3.34 -2.13 4.68
N ALA A 102 2.20 -1.85 4.05
CA ALA A 102 2.03 -1.92 2.60
C ALA A 102 2.91 -0.89 1.85
N GLU A 103 3.11 0.31 2.41
CA GLU A 103 3.97 1.33 1.82
C GLU A 103 5.45 0.99 2.00
N THR A 104 5.85 0.56 3.19
CA THR A 104 7.26 0.35 3.55
C THR A 104 7.79 -1.05 3.23
N GLY A 105 6.91 -2.04 3.03
CA GLY A 105 7.27 -3.45 2.89
C GLY A 105 7.81 -4.08 4.19
N ARG A 106 7.77 -3.35 5.31
CA ARG A 106 8.29 -3.80 6.62
C ARG A 106 7.17 -4.24 7.54
N ALA A 107 7.46 -5.18 8.42
CA ALA A 107 6.51 -5.61 9.45
C ALA A 107 6.21 -4.45 10.43
N VAL A 108 4.92 -4.25 10.72
CA VAL A 108 4.46 -3.22 11.65
C VAL A 108 3.69 -3.87 12.79
N PRO A 109 4.23 -3.84 14.02
CA PRO A 109 3.55 -4.34 15.21
C PRO A 109 2.43 -3.41 15.67
N VAL A 110 1.26 -4.00 16.00
CA VAL A 110 0.15 -3.35 16.69
C VAL A 110 -0.02 -3.96 18.06
N ILE A 111 0.23 -3.16 19.10
CA ILE A 111 0.17 -3.58 20.50
C ILE A 111 -1.21 -3.25 21.05
N THR A 112 -1.92 -4.27 21.54
CA THR A 112 -3.25 -4.08 22.17
C THR A 112 -3.35 -4.80 23.51
N THR A 113 -4.31 -4.37 24.31
CA THR A 113 -4.74 -5.12 25.50
C THR A 113 -5.57 -6.33 25.08
N SER A 114 -6.15 -7.04 26.02
CA SER A 114 -6.93 -8.27 25.80
C SER A 114 -8.41 -7.99 25.50
N GLY A 115 -9.12 -9.04 25.14
CA GLY A 115 -10.57 -9.04 24.97
C GLY A 115 -11.01 -8.46 23.63
N THR A 116 -11.97 -7.52 23.63
CA THR A 116 -12.50 -6.91 22.41
C THR A 116 -11.47 -6.11 21.61
N ALA A 117 -10.44 -5.60 22.27
CA ALA A 117 -9.31 -4.94 21.61
C ALA A 117 -8.67 -5.85 20.54
N VAL A 118 -8.44 -7.12 20.90
CA VAL A 118 -7.92 -8.13 19.97
C VAL A 118 -8.91 -8.40 18.84
N ALA A 119 -10.19 -8.59 19.16
CA ALA A 119 -11.23 -8.89 18.18
C ALA A 119 -11.40 -7.76 17.14
N ASN A 120 -11.19 -6.50 17.53
CA ASN A 120 -11.27 -5.34 16.63
C ASN A 120 -10.15 -5.31 15.58
N LEU A 121 -9.06 -6.05 15.74
CA LEU A 121 -8.02 -6.18 14.73
C LEU A 121 -8.40 -7.13 13.57
N LEU A 122 -9.45 -7.96 13.75
CA LEU A 122 -9.80 -9.01 12.78
C LEU A 122 -9.94 -8.50 11.33
N PRO A 123 -10.64 -7.40 11.04
CA PRO A 123 -10.76 -6.93 9.65
C PRO A 123 -9.41 -6.62 9.00
N ALA A 124 -8.52 -5.95 9.75
CA ALA A 124 -7.19 -5.61 9.25
C ALA A 124 -6.29 -6.85 9.07
N MET A 125 -6.38 -7.84 9.97
CA MET A 125 -5.64 -9.09 9.87
C MET A 125 -6.08 -9.93 8.67
N LEU A 126 -7.38 -9.97 8.38
CA LEU A 126 -7.91 -10.65 7.18
C LEU A 126 -7.50 -9.93 5.90
N GLU A 127 -7.60 -8.60 5.85
CA GLU A 127 -7.11 -7.83 4.69
C GLU A 127 -5.61 -8.06 4.49
N ALA A 128 -4.81 -8.05 5.57
CA ALA A 128 -3.37 -8.34 5.51
C ALA A 128 -3.07 -9.74 4.96
N PHE A 129 -3.89 -10.74 5.29
CA PHE A 129 -3.75 -12.10 4.77
C PHE A 129 -3.97 -12.14 3.25
N HIS A 130 -5.08 -11.61 2.77
CA HIS A 130 -5.41 -11.64 1.34
C HIS A 130 -4.55 -10.69 0.49
N ALA A 131 -4.01 -9.63 1.10
CA ALA A 131 -3.10 -8.69 0.43
C ALA A 131 -1.61 -9.03 0.64
N THR A 132 -1.29 -10.07 1.40
CA THR A 132 0.09 -10.49 1.73
C THR A 132 0.91 -9.34 2.34
N VAL A 133 0.33 -8.64 3.33
CA VAL A 133 0.96 -7.50 4.01
C VAL A 133 1.50 -7.94 5.38
N PRO A 134 2.76 -7.60 5.75
CA PRO A 134 3.36 -8.01 7.01
C PRO A 134 2.82 -7.19 8.21
N LEU A 135 1.66 -7.56 8.71
CA LEU A 135 1.01 -6.97 9.88
C LEU A 135 1.18 -7.87 11.10
N VAL A 136 1.71 -7.34 12.21
CA VAL A 136 1.95 -8.13 13.43
C VAL A 136 1.03 -7.68 14.55
N ALA A 137 0.06 -8.49 14.93
CA ALA A 137 -0.76 -8.27 16.11
C ALA A 137 0.01 -8.77 17.36
N VAL A 138 0.40 -7.86 18.24
CA VAL A 138 1.02 -8.14 19.54
C VAL A 138 -0.01 -7.90 20.62
N THR A 139 -0.66 -8.96 21.07
CA THR A 139 -1.81 -8.86 21.97
C THR A 139 -1.46 -9.34 23.38
N ALA A 140 -1.69 -8.48 24.35
CA ALA A 140 -1.54 -8.89 25.75
C ALA A 140 -2.72 -9.76 26.17
N ASP A 141 -2.45 -10.80 27.00
CA ASP A 141 -3.46 -11.71 27.48
C ASP A 141 -3.32 -11.96 28.99
N ARG A 142 -4.34 -12.60 29.55
CA ARG A 142 -4.30 -13.14 30.90
C ARG A 142 -3.48 -14.42 30.95
N PRO A 143 -2.81 -14.68 32.07
CA PRO A 143 -2.14 -15.95 32.29
C PRO A 143 -3.15 -17.11 32.39
N GLU A 144 -2.66 -18.33 32.18
CA GLU A 144 -3.47 -19.54 32.08
C GLU A 144 -4.43 -19.72 33.25
N GLU A 145 -4.00 -19.40 34.47
CA GLU A 145 -4.81 -19.51 35.71
C GLU A 145 -6.02 -18.55 35.73
N LEU A 146 -6.09 -17.56 34.85
CA LEU A 146 -7.22 -16.64 34.73
C LEU A 146 -8.09 -16.91 33.51
N LEU A 147 -7.78 -17.91 32.70
CA LEU A 147 -8.58 -18.30 31.52
C LEU A 147 -9.65 -19.32 31.92
N GLY A 148 -10.81 -19.27 31.27
CA GLY A 148 -11.90 -20.24 31.49
C GLY A 148 -12.68 -20.08 32.77
N ILE A 149 -12.41 -19.06 33.60
CA ILE A 149 -13.06 -18.81 34.89
C ILE A 149 -13.98 -17.58 34.91
N GLY A 150 -14.27 -16.97 33.76
CA GLY A 150 -15.06 -15.75 33.68
C GLY A 150 -14.32 -14.52 34.19
N ALA A 151 -12.98 -14.49 34.13
CA ALA A 151 -12.17 -13.33 34.49
C ALA A 151 -12.52 -12.11 33.61
N ASN A 152 -12.46 -10.91 34.21
CA ASN A 152 -12.78 -9.66 33.54
C ASN A 152 -11.94 -9.48 32.30
N GLN A 153 -12.57 -9.13 31.16
CA GLN A 153 -11.93 -8.82 29.85
C GLN A 153 -11.05 -9.98 29.35
N ALA A 154 -11.41 -11.24 29.63
CA ALA A 154 -10.75 -12.45 29.15
C ALA A 154 -11.58 -13.14 28.07
N THR A 155 -10.92 -13.65 27.06
CA THR A 155 -11.51 -14.50 26.01
C THR A 155 -10.44 -15.44 25.44
N THR A 156 -10.83 -16.40 24.62
CA THR A 156 -9.86 -17.26 23.92
C THR A 156 -9.25 -16.44 22.77
N GLN A 157 -8.04 -15.93 22.98
CA GLN A 157 -7.33 -15.09 22.01
C GLN A 157 -6.51 -15.87 20.99
N PRO A 158 -5.77 -16.95 21.37
CA PRO A 158 -5.03 -17.75 20.41
C PRO A 158 -5.93 -18.26 19.28
N GLY A 159 -5.55 -17.97 18.02
CA GLY A 159 -6.32 -18.38 16.85
C GLY A 159 -7.58 -17.55 16.57
N ILE A 160 -7.84 -16.45 17.27
CA ILE A 160 -9.04 -15.61 17.10
C ILE A 160 -9.17 -15.03 15.68
N PHE A 161 -8.06 -14.85 14.96
CA PHE A 161 -8.04 -14.36 13.59
C PHE A 161 -8.27 -15.46 12.52
N GLY A 162 -8.62 -16.66 12.96
CA GLY A 162 -8.89 -17.79 12.07
C GLY A 162 -7.64 -18.59 11.69
N PRO A 163 -7.83 -19.68 10.91
CA PRO A 163 -6.76 -20.62 10.59
C PRO A 163 -5.70 -20.04 9.63
N ASN A 164 -6.04 -18.99 8.91
CA ASN A 164 -5.17 -18.40 7.89
C ASN A 164 -4.15 -17.40 8.46
N VAL A 165 -4.28 -17.03 9.75
CA VAL A 165 -3.33 -16.16 10.43
C VAL A 165 -2.46 -17.00 11.38
N PRO A 166 -1.17 -17.19 11.08
CA PRO A 166 -0.25 -17.87 11.96
C PRO A 166 -0.20 -17.18 13.33
N HIS A 167 -0.17 -17.97 14.42
CA HIS A 167 -0.09 -17.40 15.75
C HIS A 167 0.88 -18.14 16.67
N ASP A 168 1.45 -17.40 17.62
CA ASP A 168 2.17 -17.91 18.79
C ASP A 168 1.46 -17.43 20.05
N ALA A 169 1.12 -18.35 20.92
CA ALA A 169 0.60 -18.05 22.24
C ALA A 169 1.63 -18.45 23.28
N VAL A 170 2.13 -17.48 24.04
CA VAL A 170 3.20 -17.70 25.01
C VAL A 170 2.84 -17.09 26.35
N GLN A 171 3.20 -17.80 27.44
CA GLN A 171 3.19 -17.26 28.78
C GLN A 171 4.50 -16.52 29.02
N ALA A 172 4.43 -15.20 29.09
CA ALA A 172 5.55 -14.35 29.45
C ALA A 172 5.32 -13.78 30.85
N PRO A 173 6.32 -13.74 31.68
CA PRO A 173 7.69 -14.25 31.59
C PRO A 173 7.87 -15.67 32.13
N VAL A 174 8.91 -16.37 31.68
CA VAL A 174 9.20 -17.76 32.07
C VAL A 174 10.49 -17.94 32.89
N GLY A 175 11.17 -16.86 33.26
CA GLY A 175 12.44 -16.85 34.00
C GLY A 175 13.60 -16.28 33.13
N ALA A 176 14.52 -15.56 33.75
CA ALA A 176 15.44 -14.61 33.09
C ALA A 176 16.26 -15.17 31.93
N ALA A 177 16.73 -16.41 31.96
CA ALA A 177 17.51 -16.98 30.85
C ALA A 177 16.65 -17.39 29.66
N ASP A 178 15.42 -17.85 29.90
CA ASP A 178 14.48 -18.28 28.87
C ASP A 178 13.74 -17.08 28.26
N GLU A 179 13.57 -15.99 29.00
CA GLU A 179 12.93 -14.75 28.59
C GLU A 179 13.63 -14.09 27.41
N ALA A 180 14.96 -13.90 27.53
CA ALA A 180 15.75 -13.27 26.47
C ALA A 180 15.70 -14.10 25.16
N SER A 181 15.80 -15.44 25.27
CA SER A 181 15.72 -16.32 24.11
C SER A 181 14.31 -16.38 23.51
N LEU A 182 13.27 -16.27 24.32
CA LEU A 182 11.87 -16.20 23.86
C LEU A 182 11.62 -14.86 23.14
N ALA A 183 12.02 -13.75 23.75
CA ALA A 183 11.89 -12.42 23.17
C ALA A 183 12.60 -12.33 21.80
N GLU A 184 13.81 -12.88 21.70
CA GLU A 184 14.56 -12.94 20.44
C GLU A 184 13.85 -13.76 19.37
N ARG A 185 13.35 -14.97 19.69
CA ARG A 185 12.62 -15.82 18.74
C ARG A 185 11.35 -15.14 18.21
N LEU A 186 10.57 -14.51 19.09
CA LEU A 186 9.35 -13.82 18.71
C LEU A 186 9.65 -12.59 17.84
N ALA A 187 10.67 -11.81 18.18
CA ALA A 187 11.09 -10.64 17.41
C ALA A 187 11.64 -11.05 16.04
N MET A 188 12.41 -12.13 15.97
CA MET A 188 12.90 -12.69 14.71
C MET A 188 11.74 -13.13 13.81
N ARG A 189 10.75 -13.84 14.37
CA ARG A 189 9.56 -14.26 13.64
C ARG A 189 8.74 -13.06 13.16
N ALA A 190 8.54 -12.03 14.00
CA ALA A 190 7.85 -10.80 13.62
C ALA A 190 8.57 -10.06 12.47
N ALA A 191 9.89 -9.94 12.54
CA ALA A 191 10.67 -9.25 11.51
C ALA A 191 10.74 -10.02 10.19
N ALA A 192 10.66 -11.36 10.23
CA ALA A 192 10.73 -12.22 9.05
C ALA A 192 9.37 -12.45 8.36
N THR A 193 8.25 -12.05 8.99
CA THR A 193 6.93 -12.32 8.39
C THR A 193 6.72 -11.55 7.10
N ARG A 194 6.08 -12.19 6.13
CA ARG A 194 5.67 -11.58 4.85
C ARG A 194 4.16 -11.32 4.78
N GLY A 195 3.40 -11.89 5.70
CA GLY A 195 1.96 -11.73 5.84
C GLY A 195 1.60 -11.44 7.31
N PRO A 196 0.32 -11.55 7.68
CA PRO A 196 -0.11 -11.32 9.05
C PRO A 196 0.47 -12.35 10.02
N LEU A 197 0.76 -11.90 11.24
CA LEU A 197 1.23 -12.74 12.35
C LEU A 197 0.56 -12.29 13.65
N HIS A 198 0.13 -13.24 14.48
CA HIS A 198 -0.40 -12.97 15.81
C HIS A 198 0.55 -13.47 16.90
N LEU A 199 1.02 -12.59 17.74
CA LEU A 199 1.79 -12.88 18.95
C LEU A 199 0.94 -12.60 20.17
N ASN A 200 0.42 -13.64 20.80
CA ASN A 200 -0.42 -13.53 22.00
C ASN A 200 0.43 -13.72 23.26
N LEU A 201 0.62 -12.65 24.02
CA LEU A 201 1.55 -12.58 25.15
C LEU A 201 0.79 -12.49 26.46
N ALA A 202 0.80 -13.57 27.24
CA ALA A 202 0.14 -13.60 28.54
C ALA A 202 1.05 -13.05 29.64
N PHE A 203 0.58 -12.06 30.39
CA PHE A 203 1.32 -11.42 31.49
C PHE A 203 0.68 -11.65 32.85
N ARG A 204 1.52 -11.93 33.87
CA ARG A 204 1.13 -11.98 35.27
C ARG A 204 1.36 -10.65 35.99
N ASP A 205 0.60 -10.40 37.05
CA ASP A 205 0.85 -9.26 37.94
C ASP A 205 2.16 -9.48 38.77
N PRO A 206 2.89 -8.39 39.07
CA PRO A 206 2.64 -6.99 38.72
C PRO A 206 2.96 -6.71 37.27
N LEU A 207 2.02 -6.03 36.57
CA LEU A 207 2.05 -5.84 35.10
C LEU A 207 3.15 -4.91 34.61
N SER A 208 3.62 -3.96 35.41
CA SER A 208 4.73 -3.07 35.07
C SER A 208 5.31 -2.38 36.30
N VAL A 209 6.50 -1.84 36.14
CA VAL A 209 7.16 -0.86 37.03
C VAL A 209 7.65 0.31 36.20
N ALA A 210 8.28 1.29 36.84
CA ALA A 210 8.94 2.38 36.13
C ALA A 210 9.98 1.84 35.14
N VAL A 211 9.87 2.25 33.87
CA VAL A 211 10.81 1.86 32.83
C VAL A 211 12.11 2.65 33.06
N PRO A 212 13.27 2.00 33.05
CA PRO A 212 14.56 2.68 33.20
C PRO A 212 14.91 3.47 31.92
N GLU A 213 15.74 4.49 32.05
CA GLU A 213 16.28 5.26 30.93
C GLU A 213 17.11 4.38 29.99
N LEU A 214 16.86 4.49 28.68
CA LEU A 214 17.51 3.69 27.64
C LEU A 214 18.57 4.45 26.83
N ASP A 215 18.98 5.65 27.25
CA ASP A 215 19.92 6.51 26.52
C ASP A 215 21.24 5.81 26.18
N ALA A 216 21.82 5.09 27.15
CA ALA A 216 23.08 4.37 26.94
C ALA A 216 22.94 3.20 25.95
N TRP A 217 21.81 2.48 26.00
CA TRP A 217 21.49 1.42 25.06
C TRP A 217 21.25 1.98 23.64
N ALA A 218 20.47 3.05 23.52
CA ALA A 218 20.15 3.69 22.26
C ALA A 218 21.42 4.23 21.56
N ALA A 219 22.36 4.84 22.32
CA ALA A 219 23.65 5.27 21.79
C ALA A 219 24.46 4.10 21.22
N GLY A 220 24.44 2.93 21.87
CA GLY A 220 25.08 1.71 21.37
C GLY A 220 24.44 1.16 20.09
N VAL A 221 23.12 1.20 20.00
CA VAL A 221 22.37 0.78 18.78
C VAL A 221 22.60 1.75 17.62
N ALA A 222 22.72 3.04 17.87
CA ALA A 222 22.99 4.04 16.84
C ALA A 222 24.38 3.90 16.21
N THR A 223 25.34 3.34 16.94
CA THR A 223 26.72 3.08 16.44
C THR A 223 26.82 1.79 15.61
N LEU A 224 25.84 0.89 15.70
CA LEU A 224 25.69 -0.22 14.76
C LEU A 224 25.31 0.39 13.40
N ALA A 225 26.24 0.28 12.45
CA ALA A 225 26.24 1.08 11.23
C ALA A 225 24.91 1.08 10.45
N PRO A 226 24.59 2.19 9.74
CA PRO A 226 23.49 2.25 8.78
C PRO A 226 23.56 1.14 7.73
N ALA A 227 24.73 0.57 7.45
CA ALA A 227 24.94 -0.52 6.52
C ALA A 227 24.20 -1.82 6.93
N ASP A 228 24.17 -2.16 8.22
CA ASP A 228 23.44 -3.36 8.67
C ASP A 228 21.94 -3.11 8.77
N ARG A 229 21.52 -1.86 9.00
CA ARG A 229 20.12 -1.44 8.87
C ARG A 229 19.68 -1.35 7.40
N VAL A 230 20.61 -0.92 6.51
CA VAL A 230 20.37 -0.80 5.06
C VAL A 230 20.46 -2.17 4.36
N ALA A 231 21.26 -3.13 4.86
CA ALA A 231 21.25 -4.50 4.32
C ALA A 231 19.92 -5.21 4.59
N ALA A 232 19.27 -4.95 5.73
CA ALA A 232 17.88 -5.34 5.97
C ALA A 232 16.89 -4.56 5.08
N ASP A 233 17.23 -3.33 4.70
CA ASP A 233 16.42 -2.43 3.86
C ASP A 233 16.66 -2.68 2.35
N GLN A 234 17.86 -3.09 1.94
CA GLN A 234 18.20 -3.43 0.55
C GLN A 234 17.68 -4.81 0.12
N GLY A 235 17.42 -5.71 1.06
CA GLY A 235 16.70 -6.96 0.82
C GLY A 235 15.19 -6.78 0.69
N ARG A 236 14.66 -5.56 0.83
CA ARG A 236 13.24 -5.21 0.73
C ARG A 236 13.00 -3.89 0.01
N ALA A 237 13.74 -3.63 -1.06
CA ALA A 237 13.26 -2.71 -2.07
C ALA A 237 11.86 -3.16 -2.49
N ALA A 238 10.94 -2.20 -2.69
CA ALA A 238 9.65 -2.48 -3.29
C ALA A 238 9.86 -3.48 -4.44
N PRO A 239 9.05 -4.55 -4.57
CA PRO A 239 9.30 -5.58 -5.55
C PRO A 239 9.51 -4.93 -6.92
N GLY A 240 10.72 -5.01 -7.47
CA GLY A 240 10.98 -4.41 -8.77
C GLY A 240 12.37 -3.86 -9.06
N GLN A 241 13.46 -4.31 -8.44
CA GLN A 241 14.82 -4.06 -8.97
C GLN A 241 15.74 -5.24 -8.66
N ASP A 242 16.08 -5.99 -9.73
CA ASP A 242 17.24 -6.85 -9.96
C ASP A 242 17.81 -7.74 -8.80
N GLU A 243 16.97 -8.25 -7.90
CA GLU A 243 17.40 -9.32 -7.01
C GLU A 243 17.06 -10.69 -7.64
N PRO A 244 18.02 -11.62 -7.73
CA PRO A 244 17.69 -12.97 -8.13
C PRO A 244 16.71 -13.59 -7.14
N PRO A 245 15.72 -14.39 -7.61
CA PRO A 245 14.73 -15.01 -6.73
C PRO A 245 15.44 -15.80 -5.62
N ALA A 246 14.83 -15.78 -4.42
CA ALA A 246 15.35 -16.51 -3.27
C ALA A 246 15.64 -17.97 -3.66
N SER A 247 16.75 -18.53 -3.18
CA SER A 247 17.13 -19.91 -3.46
C SER A 247 15.99 -20.88 -3.13
N GLY A 248 15.39 -21.48 -4.18
CA GLY A 248 14.23 -22.37 -4.10
C GLY A 248 12.93 -21.81 -4.66
N ALA A 249 12.89 -20.56 -5.16
CA ALA A 249 11.72 -19.98 -5.82
C ALA A 249 11.50 -20.63 -7.21
N GLU A 250 10.26 -21.02 -7.51
CA GLU A 250 9.89 -21.57 -8.82
C GLU A 250 9.84 -20.44 -9.85
N THR A 251 10.83 -20.44 -10.76
CA THR A 251 10.91 -19.47 -11.86
C THR A 251 10.55 -20.12 -13.17
N LEU A 252 9.58 -19.57 -13.89
CA LEU A 252 9.19 -20.01 -15.21
C LEU A 252 10.01 -19.25 -16.27
N ASP A 253 10.84 -19.96 -17.02
CA ASP A 253 11.54 -19.41 -18.17
C ASP A 253 10.65 -19.51 -19.42
N ILE A 254 10.45 -18.40 -20.13
CA ILE A 254 9.55 -18.29 -21.28
C ILE A 254 10.32 -17.77 -22.49
N GLU A 255 10.32 -18.54 -23.56
CA GLU A 255 10.72 -18.07 -24.89
C GLU A 255 9.54 -17.32 -25.53
N ALA A 256 9.63 -16.01 -25.71
CA ALA A 256 8.52 -15.20 -26.21
C ALA A 256 8.04 -15.61 -27.61
N ALA A 257 8.92 -16.21 -28.42
CA ALA A 257 8.57 -16.75 -29.73
C ALA A 257 7.58 -17.93 -29.67
N GLU A 258 7.57 -18.68 -28.56
CA GLU A 258 6.68 -19.82 -28.34
C GLU A 258 5.35 -19.42 -27.71
N TRP A 259 5.22 -18.13 -27.30
CA TRP A 259 4.04 -17.57 -26.63
C TRP A 259 3.42 -16.39 -27.41
N PRO A 260 3.04 -16.53 -28.69
CA PRO A 260 2.68 -15.40 -29.55
C PRO A 260 1.35 -14.73 -29.18
N ARG A 261 0.35 -15.48 -28.64
CA ARG A 261 -1.00 -15.01 -28.32
C ARG A 261 -1.20 -14.81 -26.82
N THR A 262 -0.24 -14.15 -26.18
CA THR A 262 -0.21 -13.93 -24.73
C THR A 262 -0.70 -12.54 -24.38
N LEU A 263 -1.42 -12.43 -23.24
CA LEU A 263 -1.70 -11.17 -22.52
C LEU A 263 -1.02 -11.19 -21.16
N VAL A 264 -0.54 -10.04 -20.72
CA VAL A 264 -0.13 -9.82 -19.33
C VAL A 264 -1.23 -9.04 -18.61
N ILE A 265 -1.63 -9.54 -17.45
CA ILE A 265 -2.67 -8.96 -16.60
C ILE A 265 -2.05 -8.58 -15.27
N ALA A 266 -2.20 -7.31 -14.88
CA ALA A 266 -1.70 -6.76 -13.62
C ALA A 266 -2.86 -6.29 -12.76
N GLY A 267 -3.13 -7.00 -11.67
CA GLY A 267 -4.08 -6.65 -10.63
C GLY A 267 -3.46 -5.88 -9.48
N ALA A 268 -4.20 -5.72 -8.37
CA ALA A 268 -3.70 -5.04 -7.18
C ALA A 268 -2.39 -5.65 -6.70
N ALA A 269 -1.44 -4.79 -6.32
CA ALA A 269 -0.11 -5.16 -5.83
C ALA A 269 0.77 -5.95 -6.82
N ALA A 270 0.50 -5.93 -8.12
CA ALA A 270 1.34 -6.57 -9.15
C ALA A 270 2.78 -5.99 -9.19
N GLY A 271 2.93 -4.71 -8.84
CA GLY A 271 4.22 -4.04 -8.93
C GLY A 271 4.66 -3.74 -10.37
N PRO A 272 5.87 -3.20 -10.59
CA PRO A 272 6.37 -2.83 -11.92
C PRO A 272 6.76 -4.04 -12.80
N GLU A 273 6.89 -5.23 -12.21
CA GLU A 273 7.35 -6.45 -12.90
C GLU A 273 6.43 -6.84 -14.06
N ALA A 274 5.11 -6.67 -13.92
CA ALA A 274 4.15 -6.99 -14.97
C ALA A 274 4.37 -6.16 -16.24
N GLU A 275 4.72 -4.86 -16.11
CA GLU A 275 5.06 -4.01 -17.26
C GLU A 275 6.35 -4.47 -17.92
N LYS A 276 7.36 -4.80 -17.11
CA LYS A 276 8.64 -5.31 -17.62
C LYS A 276 8.46 -6.60 -18.42
N VAL A 277 7.71 -7.55 -17.89
CA VAL A 277 7.40 -8.83 -18.56
C VAL A 277 6.61 -8.61 -19.85
N ALA A 278 5.61 -7.72 -19.85
CA ALA A 278 4.86 -7.36 -21.05
C ALA A 278 5.76 -6.70 -22.11
N HIS A 279 6.68 -5.82 -21.67
CA HIS A 279 7.64 -5.17 -22.56
C HIS A 279 8.61 -6.18 -23.21
N ASP A 280 9.22 -7.05 -22.39
CA ASP A 280 10.23 -8.01 -22.83
C ASP A 280 9.62 -9.08 -23.75
N GLY A 281 8.40 -9.54 -23.46
CA GLY A 281 7.64 -10.48 -24.30
C GLY A 281 7.03 -9.87 -25.56
N GLY A 282 6.92 -8.53 -25.64
CA GLY A 282 6.20 -7.83 -26.71
C GLY A 282 4.69 -8.08 -26.67
N TRP A 283 4.13 -8.29 -25.47
CA TRP A 283 2.72 -8.64 -25.24
C TRP A 283 1.89 -7.44 -24.79
N PRO A 284 0.57 -7.40 -25.11
CA PRO A 284 -0.34 -6.43 -24.55
C PRO A 284 -0.41 -6.51 -23.02
N LEU A 285 -0.48 -5.36 -22.36
CA LEU A 285 -0.60 -5.23 -20.91
C LEU A 285 -1.98 -4.71 -20.54
N ILE A 286 -2.73 -5.49 -19.77
CA ILE A 286 -3.94 -5.06 -19.06
C ILE A 286 -3.53 -4.76 -17.62
N ALA A 287 -3.64 -3.50 -17.19
CA ALA A 287 -3.23 -3.10 -15.85
C ALA A 287 -4.36 -2.35 -15.15
N GLU A 288 -4.87 -2.92 -14.05
CA GLU A 288 -5.80 -2.22 -13.17
C GLU A 288 -5.14 -0.98 -12.55
N ALA A 289 -5.93 0.03 -12.18
CA ALA A 289 -5.41 1.27 -11.60
C ALA A 289 -4.58 1.08 -10.33
N THR A 290 -4.83 -0.01 -9.61
CA THR A 290 -4.14 -0.39 -8.36
C THR A 290 -2.92 -1.29 -8.57
N SER A 291 -2.57 -1.61 -9.81
CA SER A 291 -1.55 -2.61 -10.13
C SER A 291 -0.11 -2.15 -9.86
N GLY A 292 0.17 -0.86 -9.96
CA GLY A 292 1.55 -0.35 -9.99
C GLY A 292 2.26 -0.52 -11.34
N SER A 293 1.59 -1.15 -12.34
CA SER A 293 2.10 -1.38 -13.71
C SER A 293 1.33 -0.61 -14.80
N ARG A 294 0.43 0.31 -14.43
CA ARG A 294 -0.42 1.01 -15.41
C ARG A 294 0.35 2.09 -16.19
N TYR A 295 1.33 1.68 -16.96
CA TYR A 295 2.14 2.55 -17.82
C TYR A 295 2.82 1.73 -18.93
N GLY A 296 3.61 2.37 -19.77
CA GLY A 296 4.36 1.71 -20.84
C GLY A 296 3.60 1.69 -22.18
N ARG A 297 4.35 1.28 -23.23
CA ARG A 297 3.85 1.27 -24.62
C ARG A 297 2.90 0.11 -24.94
N ASN A 298 2.89 -0.92 -24.09
CA ASN A 298 2.10 -2.13 -24.29
C ASN A 298 0.72 -2.05 -23.60
N LEU A 299 0.43 -0.92 -22.94
CA LEU A 299 -0.78 -0.73 -22.13
C LEU A 299 -2.05 -0.67 -22.98
N VAL A 300 -3.05 -1.47 -22.59
CA VAL A 300 -4.39 -1.57 -23.15
C VAL A 300 -5.38 -1.01 -22.12
N LEU A 301 -5.89 0.20 -22.35
CA LEU A 301 -6.78 0.91 -21.41
C LEU A 301 -8.23 0.43 -21.50
N ALA A 302 -8.75 0.25 -22.74
CA ALA A 302 -10.14 -0.13 -23.00
C ALA A 302 -10.37 -1.65 -22.86
N TYR A 303 -9.63 -2.32 -21.99
CA TYR A 303 -9.66 -3.77 -21.87
C TYR A 303 -11.02 -4.36 -21.53
N ARG A 304 -11.85 -3.65 -20.75
CA ARG A 304 -13.21 -4.11 -20.41
C ARG A 304 -14.10 -4.21 -21.64
N GLN A 305 -14.04 -3.21 -22.53
CA GLN A 305 -14.78 -3.24 -23.79
C GLN A 305 -14.23 -4.32 -24.74
N LEU A 306 -12.90 -4.51 -24.78
CA LEU A 306 -12.25 -5.49 -25.65
C LEU A 306 -12.47 -6.94 -25.19
N LEU A 307 -12.52 -7.19 -23.89
CA LEU A 307 -12.75 -8.53 -23.31
C LEU A 307 -14.24 -8.85 -23.13
N GLY A 308 -15.11 -7.86 -23.06
CA GLY A 308 -16.54 -8.02 -22.78
C GLY A 308 -17.29 -8.86 -23.82
N ALA A 309 -18.46 -9.37 -23.44
CA ALA A 309 -19.31 -10.18 -24.33
C ALA A 309 -19.74 -9.43 -25.60
N THR A 310 -19.86 -8.10 -25.52
CA THR A 310 -20.21 -7.21 -26.64
C THR A 310 -18.98 -6.55 -27.27
N SER A 311 -17.81 -7.21 -27.19
CA SER A 311 -16.57 -6.66 -27.72
C SER A 311 -16.71 -6.25 -29.18
N PRO A 312 -16.21 -5.05 -29.55
CA PRO A 312 -16.13 -4.64 -30.95
C PRO A 312 -15.03 -5.38 -31.73
N ARG A 313 -14.14 -6.10 -31.03
CA ARG A 313 -13.05 -6.92 -31.57
C ARG A 313 -13.06 -8.34 -30.98
N PRO A 314 -14.12 -9.13 -31.25
CA PRO A 314 -14.19 -10.51 -30.77
C PRO A 314 -13.04 -11.38 -31.33
N ASP A 315 -12.54 -11.06 -32.51
CA ASP A 315 -11.38 -11.70 -33.12
C ASP A 315 -10.12 -11.64 -32.25
N LEU A 316 -9.86 -10.51 -31.60
CA LEU A 316 -8.72 -10.37 -30.66
C LEU A 316 -8.97 -11.15 -29.36
N ARG A 317 -10.18 -11.01 -28.79
CA ARG A 317 -10.55 -11.68 -27.55
C ARG A 317 -10.47 -13.21 -27.68
N ASP A 318 -11.03 -13.75 -28.77
CA ASP A 318 -11.15 -15.18 -28.97
C ASP A 318 -9.81 -15.82 -29.42
N ALA A 319 -8.85 -15.02 -29.90
CA ALA A 319 -7.51 -15.46 -30.25
C ALA A 319 -6.52 -15.51 -29.06
N ILE A 320 -6.95 -15.17 -27.85
CA ILE A 320 -6.08 -15.26 -26.65
C ILE A 320 -5.88 -16.74 -26.31
N GLU A 321 -4.61 -17.16 -26.22
CA GLU A 321 -4.23 -18.52 -25.86
C GLU A 321 -3.63 -18.61 -24.46
N ARG A 322 -2.96 -17.53 -23.99
CA ARG A 322 -2.22 -17.54 -22.72
C ARG A 322 -2.37 -16.24 -21.97
N VAL A 323 -2.38 -16.33 -20.64
CA VAL A 323 -2.36 -15.16 -19.76
C VAL A 323 -1.34 -15.33 -18.65
N LEU A 324 -0.56 -14.28 -18.39
CA LEU A 324 0.31 -14.15 -17.22
C LEU A 324 -0.34 -13.15 -16.28
N VAL A 325 -0.69 -13.59 -15.07
CA VAL A 325 -1.44 -12.78 -14.11
C VAL A 325 -0.53 -12.42 -12.95
N PHE A 326 -0.31 -11.13 -12.74
CA PHE A 326 0.45 -10.57 -11.62
C PHE A 326 -0.49 -9.88 -10.63
N GLY A 327 -0.24 -10.08 -9.33
CA GLY A 327 -1.08 -9.51 -8.28
C GLY A 327 -2.50 -10.06 -8.29
N HIS A 328 -3.45 -9.29 -7.76
CA HIS A 328 -4.84 -9.73 -7.57
C HIS A 328 -5.82 -8.85 -8.37
N PRO A 329 -6.23 -9.22 -9.58
CA PRO A 329 -7.24 -8.51 -10.36
C PRO A 329 -8.61 -8.58 -9.69
N THR A 330 -9.24 -7.42 -9.44
CA THR A 330 -10.50 -7.35 -8.68
C THR A 330 -11.48 -6.30 -9.21
N LEU A 331 -11.10 -5.52 -10.22
CA LEU A 331 -11.89 -4.39 -10.68
C LEU A 331 -12.81 -4.69 -11.85
N SER A 332 -12.64 -5.83 -12.52
CA SER A 332 -13.48 -6.23 -13.67
C SER A 332 -13.98 -7.67 -13.55
N ARG A 333 -15.09 -7.99 -14.21
CA ARG A 333 -15.62 -9.35 -14.33
C ARG A 333 -15.04 -10.09 -15.53
N GLU A 334 -14.53 -9.36 -16.50
CA GLU A 334 -14.00 -9.86 -17.76
C GLU A 334 -12.70 -10.65 -17.57
N ILE A 335 -11.85 -10.24 -16.63
CA ILE A 335 -10.58 -10.91 -16.34
C ILE A 335 -10.81 -12.33 -15.78
N PRO A 336 -11.56 -12.54 -14.67
CA PRO A 336 -11.82 -13.90 -14.19
C PRO A 336 -12.58 -14.75 -15.21
N GLN A 337 -13.46 -14.18 -16.04
CA GLN A 337 -14.13 -14.90 -17.12
C GLN A 337 -13.14 -15.35 -18.21
N LEU A 338 -12.16 -14.52 -18.56
CA LEU A 338 -11.10 -14.90 -19.49
C LEU A 338 -10.24 -16.05 -18.95
N ILE A 339 -9.82 -15.95 -17.68
CA ILE A 339 -8.98 -16.97 -17.03
C ILE A 339 -9.70 -18.32 -16.93
N ALA A 340 -11.02 -18.29 -16.72
CA ALA A 340 -11.85 -19.50 -16.60
C ALA A 340 -12.19 -20.18 -17.94
N ARG A 341 -11.70 -19.69 -19.07
CA ARG A 341 -11.88 -20.34 -20.38
C ARG A 341 -11.01 -21.60 -20.50
N ASP A 342 -11.57 -22.68 -20.99
CA ASP A 342 -10.88 -23.98 -21.18
C ASP A 342 -9.76 -23.91 -22.23
N ASP A 343 -9.82 -22.96 -23.17
CA ASP A 343 -8.86 -22.74 -24.24
C ASP A 343 -7.76 -21.72 -23.90
N VAL A 344 -7.74 -21.20 -22.67
CA VAL A 344 -6.74 -20.23 -22.19
C VAL A 344 -5.84 -20.84 -21.15
N HIS A 345 -4.55 -20.87 -21.42
CA HIS A 345 -3.54 -21.31 -20.46
C HIS A 345 -3.16 -20.15 -19.51
N ALA A 346 -3.62 -20.20 -18.27
CA ALA A 346 -3.40 -19.15 -17.27
C ALA A 346 -2.27 -19.53 -16.30
N VAL A 347 -1.30 -18.63 -16.12
CA VAL A 347 -0.23 -18.74 -15.13
C VAL A 347 -0.29 -17.53 -14.20
N VAL A 348 -0.35 -17.76 -12.89
CA VAL A 348 -0.31 -16.72 -11.86
C VAL A 348 1.12 -16.58 -11.35
N VAL A 349 1.61 -15.36 -11.32
CA VAL A 349 2.99 -14.99 -10.97
C VAL A 349 2.98 -14.16 -9.68
N GLY A 350 3.74 -14.60 -8.70
CA GLY A 350 3.95 -13.89 -7.46
C GLY A 350 4.07 -14.81 -6.26
N PRO A 351 4.54 -14.29 -5.12
CA PRO A 351 4.74 -15.08 -3.92
C PRO A 351 3.40 -15.66 -3.45
N THR A 352 3.41 -16.96 -3.20
CA THR A 352 2.29 -17.68 -2.60
C THR A 352 2.22 -17.38 -1.11
N GLY A 353 1.56 -16.27 -0.73
CA GLY A 353 1.44 -15.79 0.66
C GLY A 353 0.01 -15.62 1.07
N GLY A 354 -0.93 -16.33 0.77
CA GLY A 354 -2.35 -16.20 1.09
C GLY A 354 -3.16 -17.21 0.32
N GLU A 355 -4.40 -16.90 0.06
CA GLU A 355 -5.22 -17.70 -0.84
C GLU A 355 -4.80 -17.43 -2.29
N PRO A 356 -4.36 -18.46 -3.05
CA PRO A 356 -3.90 -18.26 -4.41
C PRO A 356 -5.05 -17.81 -5.33
N TYR A 357 -4.80 -16.80 -6.16
CA TYR A 357 -5.78 -16.34 -7.14
C TYR A 357 -6.05 -17.43 -8.18
N ASN A 358 -7.23 -18.03 -8.14
CA ASN A 358 -7.58 -19.17 -9.03
C ASN A 358 -9.07 -19.15 -9.43
N PRO A 359 -9.50 -18.17 -10.24
CA PRO A 359 -10.89 -18.09 -10.69
C PRO A 359 -11.29 -19.31 -11.51
N GLY A 360 -12.42 -19.89 -11.15
CA GLY A 360 -12.96 -21.09 -11.80
C GLY A 360 -12.13 -22.36 -11.60
N HIS A 361 -11.09 -22.34 -10.74
CA HIS A 361 -10.11 -23.42 -10.61
C HIS A 361 -9.37 -23.75 -11.93
N ALA A 362 -9.25 -22.75 -12.82
CA ALA A 362 -8.73 -22.93 -14.19
C ALA A 362 -7.26 -22.50 -14.35
N VAL A 363 -6.61 -22.02 -13.29
CA VAL A 363 -5.20 -21.64 -13.34
C VAL A 363 -4.33 -22.89 -13.49
N ALA A 364 -3.51 -22.91 -14.54
CA ALA A 364 -2.67 -24.07 -14.89
C ALA A 364 -1.43 -24.18 -13.99
N ALA A 365 -0.84 -23.04 -13.57
CA ALA A 365 0.33 -23.01 -12.72
C ALA A 365 0.39 -21.72 -11.87
N HIS A 366 1.02 -21.84 -10.68
CA HIS A 366 1.43 -20.73 -9.83
C HIS A 366 2.95 -20.76 -9.73
N VAL A 367 3.61 -19.66 -10.05
CA VAL A 367 5.07 -19.53 -10.02
C VAL A 367 5.48 -18.28 -9.26
N ASP A 368 6.65 -18.30 -8.62
CA ASP A 368 7.12 -17.14 -7.86
C ASP A 368 7.61 -16.00 -8.75
N ALA A 369 8.19 -16.35 -9.90
CA ALA A 369 8.74 -15.39 -10.85
C ALA A 369 8.68 -15.91 -12.30
N VAL A 370 8.78 -14.99 -13.25
CA VAL A 370 8.87 -15.30 -14.69
C VAL A 370 10.12 -14.62 -15.25
N ARG A 371 10.89 -15.36 -16.06
CA ARG A 371 11.98 -14.81 -16.87
C ARG A 371 11.60 -14.93 -18.33
N VAL A 372 11.54 -13.81 -19.03
CA VAL A 372 11.18 -13.76 -20.44
C VAL A 372 12.42 -13.58 -21.30
N HIS A 373 12.60 -14.46 -22.27
CA HIS A 373 13.61 -14.36 -23.33
C HIS A 373 12.92 -13.74 -24.56
N PRO A 374 13.30 -12.51 -24.95
CA PRO A 374 12.66 -11.80 -26.07
C PRO A 374 12.83 -12.55 -27.38
N VAL A 375 11.89 -12.35 -28.31
CA VAL A 375 11.97 -12.95 -29.66
C VAL A 375 13.30 -12.60 -30.32
N PRO A 376 14.12 -13.61 -30.74
CA PRO A 376 15.42 -13.39 -31.32
C PRO A 376 15.36 -12.48 -32.54
N THR A 377 16.38 -11.63 -32.72
CA THR A 377 16.45 -10.70 -33.88
C THR A 377 16.51 -11.42 -35.22
N ALA A 378 17.03 -12.63 -35.24
CA ALA A 378 17.10 -13.49 -36.42
C ALA A 378 15.75 -14.07 -36.84
N ASP A 379 14.77 -14.20 -35.92
CA ASP A 379 13.43 -14.72 -36.25
C ASP A 379 12.52 -13.59 -36.70
N ALA A 380 12.58 -13.27 -37.98
CA ALA A 380 11.79 -12.18 -38.58
C ALA A 380 10.28 -12.50 -38.60
N HIS A 381 9.89 -13.77 -38.68
CA HIS A 381 8.49 -14.20 -38.72
C HIS A 381 7.84 -14.03 -37.36
N ALA A 382 8.38 -14.63 -36.31
CA ALA A 382 7.86 -14.49 -34.94
C ALA A 382 7.82 -13.02 -34.48
N ARG A 383 8.83 -12.21 -34.84
CA ARG A 383 8.83 -10.78 -34.55
C ARG A 383 7.71 -10.02 -35.25
N THR A 384 7.39 -10.37 -36.48
CA THR A 384 6.29 -9.73 -37.24
C THR A 384 4.95 -10.09 -36.60
N GLU A 385 4.76 -11.33 -36.24
CA GLU A 385 3.55 -11.83 -35.59
C GLU A 385 3.35 -11.20 -34.20
N SER A 386 4.37 -11.19 -33.34
CA SER A 386 4.34 -10.56 -32.02
C SER A 386 4.01 -9.06 -32.11
N ARG A 387 4.65 -8.33 -33.05
CA ARG A 387 4.36 -6.92 -33.29
C ARG A 387 2.94 -6.66 -33.78
N ALA A 388 2.42 -7.54 -34.65
CA ALA A 388 1.04 -7.43 -35.14
C ALA A 388 0.05 -7.65 -34.00
N TRP A 389 0.26 -8.67 -33.17
CA TRP A 389 -0.56 -8.94 -31.98
C TRP A 389 -0.65 -7.75 -31.05
N LEU A 390 0.49 -7.21 -30.61
CA LEU A 390 0.55 -6.04 -29.73
C LEU A 390 -0.11 -4.82 -30.37
N ARG A 391 0.20 -4.55 -31.65
CA ARG A 391 -0.32 -3.38 -32.38
C ARG A 391 -1.84 -3.38 -32.46
N GLU A 392 -2.45 -4.52 -32.79
CA GLU A 392 -3.91 -4.63 -32.90
C GLU A 392 -4.61 -4.31 -31.58
N TRP A 393 -4.11 -4.81 -30.45
CA TRP A 393 -4.66 -4.51 -29.13
C TRP A 393 -4.53 -3.05 -28.75
N VAL A 394 -3.35 -2.47 -28.96
CA VAL A 394 -3.08 -1.06 -28.60
C VAL A 394 -3.89 -0.10 -29.46
N LEU A 395 -4.00 -0.37 -30.79
CA LEU A 395 -4.79 0.47 -31.69
C LEU A 395 -6.28 0.38 -31.37
N ALA A 396 -6.84 -0.82 -31.20
CA ALA A 396 -8.24 -1.00 -30.83
C ALA A 396 -8.58 -0.30 -29.51
N SER A 397 -7.68 -0.40 -28.52
CA SER A 397 -7.84 0.32 -27.25
C SER A 397 -7.82 1.84 -27.43
N ARG A 398 -6.91 2.35 -28.26
CA ARG A 398 -6.81 3.80 -28.53
C ARG A 398 -8.06 4.33 -29.23
N GLU A 399 -8.54 3.65 -30.26
CA GLU A 399 -9.77 4.02 -30.97
C GLU A 399 -10.98 4.13 -30.03
N LEU A 400 -11.13 3.17 -29.12
CA LEU A 400 -12.22 3.19 -28.14
C LEU A 400 -12.09 4.34 -27.14
N MET A 401 -10.88 4.61 -26.66
CA MET A 401 -10.63 5.72 -25.73
C MET A 401 -10.82 7.08 -26.41
N GLU A 402 -10.42 7.23 -27.67
CA GLU A 402 -10.61 8.45 -28.45
C GLU A 402 -12.10 8.71 -28.72
N ALA A 403 -12.87 7.68 -29.07
CA ALA A 403 -14.31 7.80 -29.26
C ALA A 403 -15.05 8.26 -27.99
N ASP A 404 -14.58 7.83 -26.83
CA ASP A 404 -15.12 8.28 -25.54
C ASP A 404 -14.64 9.71 -25.17
N ALA A 405 -13.45 10.10 -25.59
CA ALA A 405 -12.86 11.43 -25.32
C ALA A 405 -13.44 12.57 -26.17
N GLU A 406 -13.99 12.29 -27.33
CA GLU A 406 -14.60 13.30 -28.22
C GLU A 406 -15.75 14.09 -27.56
N GLN A 407 -16.27 13.61 -26.44
CA GLN A 407 -17.29 14.31 -25.65
C GLN A 407 -16.74 15.51 -24.83
N THR A 408 -15.43 15.64 -24.69
CA THR A 408 -14.82 16.75 -23.93
C THR A 408 -13.98 17.62 -24.86
N PRO A 409 -14.48 18.80 -25.31
CA PRO A 409 -13.74 19.67 -26.22
C PRO A 409 -12.40 20.11 -25.62
N ALA A 410 -11.32 19.95 -26.38
CA ALA A 410 -10.01 20.49 -26.01
C ALA A 410 -10.04 22.03 -26.04
N PRO A 411 -9.30 22.74 -25.15
CA PRO A 411 -9.22 24.19 -25.16
C PRO A 411 -8.58 24.71 -26.46
N ASP A 412 -9.19 25.73 -27.06
CA ASP A 412 -8.68 26.39 -28.26
C ASP A 412 -7.52 27.35 -27.90
N ILE A 413 -6.30 26.79 -27.85
CA ILE A 413 -5.09 27.55 -27.47
C ILE A 413 -4.79 28.66 -28.48
N GLU A 414 -5.12 28.49 -29.79
CA GLU A 414 -4.91 29.51 -30.78
C GLU A 414 -5.82 30.72 -30.56
N ALA A 415 -7.08 30.50 -30.24
CA ALA A 415 -8.01 31.58 -29.87
C ALA A 415 -7.53 32.36 -28.65
N SER A 416 -6.87 31.71 -27.67
CA SER A 416 -6.31 32.39 -26.49
C SER A 416 -5.22 33.41 -26.85
N ARG A 417 -4.45 33.14 -27.93
CA ARG A 417 -3.33 33.95 -28.41
C ARG A 417 -3.71 34.92 -29.53
N SER A 418 -4.96 34.93 -29.95
CA SER A 418 -5.43 35.80 -31.06
C SER A 418 -5.23 37.27 -30.71
N SER A 419 -4.83 38.09 -31.70
CA SER A 419 -4.79 39.53 -31.56
C SER A 419 -6.19 40.17 -31.55
N ASP A 420 -7.20 39.48 -32.09
CA ASP A 420 -8.59 39.91 -32.08
C ASP A 420 -9.21 39.78 -30.69
N THR A 421 -9.64 40.91 -30.11
CA THR A 421 -10.26 41.01 -28.80
C THR A 421 -11.59 40.22 -28.73
N ALA A 422 -12.34 40.15 -29.84
CA ALA A 422 -13.60 39.40 -29.89
C ALA A 422 -13.36 37.89 -29.84
N VAL A 423 -12.29 37.40 -30.49
CA VAL A 423 -11.87 35.99 -30.46
C VAL A 423 -11.43 35.62 -29.03
N ARG A 424 -10.56 36.41 -28.41
CA ARG A 424 -10.13 36.21 -27.04
C ARG A 424 -11.29 36.26 -26.05
N GLY A 425 -12.25 37.19 -26.26
CA GLY A 425 -13.45 37.30 -25.43
C GLY A 425 -14.35 36.07 -25.51
N ARG A 426 -14.53 35.48 -26.69
CA ARG A 426 -15.26 34.22 -26.87
C ARG A 426 -14.54 33.05 -26.17
N PHE A 427 -13.23 32.95 -26.39
CA PHE A 427 -12.41 31.95 -25.72
C PHE A 427 -12.52 32.05 -24.18
N ALA A 428 -12.29 33.25 -23.62
CA ALA A 428 -12.41 33.46 -22.16
C ALA A 428 -13.80 33.10 -21.62
N LYS A 429 -14.86 33.40 -22.36
CA LYS A 429 -16.23 33.01 -21.97
C LYS A 429 -16.43 31.50 -22.02
N GLN A 430 -15.85 30.81 -23.00
CA GLN A 430 -15.91 29.36 -23.11
C GLN A 430 -15.13 28.69 -21.97
N GLU A 431 -13.90 29.12 -21.72
CA GLU A 431 -13.09 28.61 -20.61
C GLU A 431 -13.74 28.83 -19.24
N LEU A 432 -14.37 30.00 -19.04
CA LEU A 432 -15.13 30.27 -17.82
C LEU A 432 -16.34 29.33 -17.69
N ALA A 433 -17.02 29.02 -18.78
CA ALA A 433 -18.11 28.05 -18.77
C ALA A 433 -17.61 26.63 -18.40
N VAL A 434 -16.49 26.20 -18.99
CA VAL A 434 -15.83 24.93 -18.65
C VAL A 434 -15.40 24.90 -17.18
N ALA A 435 -14.78 25.99 -16.67
CA ALA A 435 -14.36 26.10 -15.29
C ALA A 435 -15.53 26.00 -14.30
N ARG A 436 -16.72 26.47 -14.68
CA ARG A 436 -17.97 26.43 -13.90
C ARG A 436 -18.78 25.14 -14.07
N THR A 437 -18.33 24.21 -14.90
CA THR A 437 -19.01 22.91 -15.04
C THR A 437 -19.03 22.20 -13.71
N LYS A 438 -20.18 21.67 -13.30
CA LYS A 438 -20.30 20.85 -12.10
C LYS A 438 -19.48 19.57 -12.24
N VAL A 439 -18.85 19.19 -11.16
CA VAL A 439 -18.02 17.96 -11.14
C VAL A 439 -18.95 16.74 -11.18
N ASP A 440 -18.67 15.83 -12.10
CA ASP A 440 -19.24 14.48 -12.13
C ASP A 440 -18.17 13.43 -11.71
N ARG A 441 -18.57 12.15 -11.64
CA ARG A 441 -17.67 11.07 -11.23
C ARG A 441 -16.47 10.90 -12.15
N ARG A 442 -16.66 11.07 -13.45
CA ARG A 442 -15.60 10.98 -14.46
C ARG A 442 -14.57 12.07 -14.25
N MET A 443 -15.03 13.31 -14.20
CA MET A 443 -14.18 14.48 -13.99
C MET A 443 -13.42 14.41 -12.65
N LEU A 444 -14.07 13.94 -11.59
CA LEU A 444 -13.44 13.74 -10.29
C LEU A 444 -12.28 12.73 -10.38
N ALA A 445 -12.53 11.57 -10.98
CA ALA A 445 -11.52 10.52 -11.14
C ALA A 445 -10.32 11.00 -11.96
N GLU A 446 -10.57 11.65 -13.09
CA GLU A 446 -9.53 12.21 -13.98
C GLU A 446 -8.73 13.32 -13.31
N ALA A 447 -9.38 14.22 -12.56
CA ALA A 447 -8.72 15.31 -11.87
C ALA A 447 -7.77 14.81 -10.77
N VAL A 448 -8.24 13.86 -9.94
CA VAL A 448 -7.42 13.27 -8.86
C VAL A 448 -6.24 12.49 -9.45
N TRP A 449 -6.46 11.70 -10.49
CA TRP A 449 -5.39 10.97 -11.18
C TRP A 449 -4.35 11.92 -11.78
N SER A 450 -4.81 12.95 -12.48
CA SER A 450 -3.93 13.94 -13.12
C SER A 450 -3.11 14.73 -12.11
N ALA A 451 -3.69 15.10 -10.97
CA ALA A 451 -3.03 15.83 -9.90
C ALA A 451 -2.02 14.99 -9.08
N THR A 452 -2.07 13.65 -9.18
CA THR A 452 -1.17 12.76 -8.45
C THR A 452 0.12 12.54 -9.24
N TRP A 453 1.27 12.87 -8.66
CA TRP A 453 2.59 12.74 -9.29
C TRP A 453 3.35 11.49 -8.77
N PRO A 454 4.43 11.04 -9.42
CA PRO A 454 5.19 9.86 -8.97
C PRO A 454 5.74 9.94 -7.53
N HIS A 455 5.96 11.14 -7.01
CA HIS A 455 6.37 11.37 -5.62
C HIS A 455 5.19 11.41 -4.64
N ASP A 456 3.95 11.50 -5.13
CA ASP A 456 2.74 11.40 -4.33
C ASP A 456 2.32 9.94 -4.11
N ARG A 457 1.29 9.75 -3.28
CA ARG A 457 0.59 8.47 -3.14
C ARG A 457 -0.90 8.68 -3.39
N LEU A 458 -1.53 7.69 -4.02
CA LEU A 458 -2.97 7.65 -4.21
C LEU A 458 -3.54 6.43 -3.48
N VAL A 459 -4.53 6.65 -2.64
CA VAL A 459 -5.29 5.57 -2.00
C VAL A 459 -6.71 5.59 -2.54
N LEU A 460 -7.21 4.46 -2.98
CA LEU A 460 -8.54 4.32 -3.57
C LEU A 460 -9.46 3.48 -2.67
N GLY A 461 -10.58 4.06 -2.28
CA GLY A 461 -11.63 3.35 -1.56
C GLY A 461 -12.41 2.39 -2.45
N ALA A 462 -12.86 1.27 -1.88
CA ALA A 462 -13.70 0.28 -2.57
C ALA A 462 -15.09 0.85 -2.86
N SER A 463 -15.31 1.43 -4.04
CA SER A 463 -16.56 2.10 -4.44
C SER A 463 -16.76 2.11 -5.96
N THR A 464 -17.81 2.78 -6.43
CA THR A 464 -17.99 3.10 -7.86
C THR A 464 -16.83 3.95 -8.39
N LEU A 465 -16.28 4.85 -7.56
CA LEU A 465 -15.20 5.76 -7.97
C LEU A 465 -13.93 5.04 -8.46
N ILE A 466 -13.50 3.97 -7.78
CA ILE A 466 -12.32 3.20 -8.23
C ILE A 466 -12.58 2.52 -9.58
N ARG A 467 -13.80 2.06 -9.83
CA ARG A 467 -14.19 1.44 -11.11
C ARG A 467 -14.27 2.46 -12.24
N SER A 468 -14.81 3.65 -11.95
CA SER A 468 -14.84 4.78 -12.87
C SER A 468 -13.43 5.24 -13.22
N LEU A 469 -12.56 5.36 -12.22
CA LEU A 469 -11.16 5.71 -12.42
C LEU A 469 -10.45 4.69 -13.30
N ASP A 470 -10.57 3.40 -12.97
CA ASP A 470 -9.93 2.32 -13.73
C ASP A 470 -10.36 2.25 -15.20
N ALA A 471 -11.62 2.59 -15.48
CA ALA A 471 -12.16 2.56 -16.85
C ALA A 471 -11.65 3.68 -17.76
N GLN A 472 -11.16 4.79 -17.20
CA GLN A 472 -10.99 6.04 -17.97
C GLN A 472 -9.58 6.62 -17.95
N VAL A 473 -8.82 6.42 -16.84
CA VAL A 473 -7.57 7.15 -16.67
C VAL A 473 -6.46 6.61 -17.54
N ALA A 474 -5.65 7.52 -18.07
CA ALA A 474 -4.47 7.20 -18.87
C ALA A 474 -3.39 6.47 -18.06
N GLY A 475 -2.45 5.88 -18.75
CA GLY A 475 -1.27 5.27 -18.13
C GLY A 475 -0.38 6.30 -17.43
N LYS A 476 0.05 6.02 -16.19
CA LYS A 476 0.91 6.89 -15.41
C LYS A 476 1.70 6.07 -14.36
N PRO A 477 3.02 6.26 -14.25
CA PRO A 477 3.84 5.53 -13.28
C PRO A 477 3.70 6.18 -11.89
N ILE A 478 2.56 5.96 -11.23
CA ILE A 478 2.29 6.41 -9.86
C ILE A 478 2.01 5.21 -8.96
N ARG A 479 2.30 5.38 -7.67
CA ARG A 479 2.03 4.34 -6.68
C ARG A 479 0.62 4.50 -6.13
N VAL A 480 -0.18 3.47 -6.31
CA VAL A 480 -1.59 3.43 -5.91
C VAL A 480 -1.80 2.31 -4.89
N HIS A 481 -2.45 2.62 -3.79
CA HIS A 481 -2.86 1.67 -2.75
C HIS A 481 -4.37 1.53 -2.70
N ALA A 482 -4.85 0.39 -2.30
CA ALA A 482 -6.26 0.15 -1.99
C ALA A 482 -6.37 -1.15 -1.18
N ASN A 483 -7.31 -1.23 -0.25
CA ASN A 483 -7.64 -2.45 0.46
C ASN A 483 -8.39 -3.38 -0.51
N ARG A 484 -7.64 -4.21 -1.25
CA ARG A 484 -8.19 -5.08 -2.31
C ARG A 484 -8.16 -6.57 -1.96
N GLY A 485 -7.64 -6.92 -0.79
CA GLY A 485 -7.71 -8.30 -0.31
C GLY A 485 -9.16 -8.76 -0.16
N LEU A 486 -9.96 -8.00 0.57
CA LEU A 486 -11.39 -8.24 0.76
C LEU A 486 -12.28 -7.11 0.23
N ALA A 487 -11.69 -6.00 -0.20
CA ALA A 487 -12.38 -4.85 -0.76
C ALA A 487 -13.45 -4.22 0.16
N GLY A 488 -13.21 -4.23 1.47
CA GLY A 488 -14.03 -3.54 2.46
C GLY A 488 -13.93 -2.02 2.37
N ILE A 489 -14.90 -1.32 2.95
CA ILE A 489 -14.85 0.15 3.13
C ILE A 489 -14.27 0.55 4.49
N ASP A 490 -14.07 -0.42 5.37
CA ASP A 490 -13.49 -0.26 6.70
C ASP A 490 -12.01 0.10 6.62
N GLY A 491 -11.58 0.95 7.56
CA GLY A 491 -10.17 1.32 7.74
C GLY A 491 -9.49 2.04 6.56
N THR A 492 -10.23 2.49 5.55
CA THR A 492 -9.62 3.12 4.35
C THR A 492 -8.89 4.43 4.69
N ILE A 493 -9.43 5.24 5.62
CA ILE A 493 -8.78 6.46 6.10
C ILE A 493 -7.52 6.08 6.91
N ALA A 494 -7.64 5.11 7.80
CA ALA A 494 -6.52 4.63 8.60
C ALA A 494 -5.38 4.12 7.70
N THR A 495 -5.70 3.28 6.69
CA THR A 495 -4.73 2.84 5.67
C THR A 495 -4.08 4.02 4.95
N THR A 496 -4.87 5.03 4.57
CA THR A 496 -4.35 6.26 3.93
C THR A 496 -3.33 6.97 4.81
N LEU A 497 -3.62 7.09 6.10
CA LEU A 497 -2.72 7.72 7.07
C LEU A 497 -1.44 6.91 7.27
N GLY A 498 -1.53 5.59 7.34
CA GLY A 498 -0.39 4.70 7.40
C GLY A 498 0.52 4.80 6.17
N VAL A 499 -0.07 4.80 4.97
CA VAL A 499 0.64 5.03 3.69
C VAL A 499 1.32 6.40 3.70
N ALA A 500 0.63 7.44 4.17
CA ALA A 500 1.17 8.79 4.22
C ALA A 500 2.38 8.89 5.15
N VAL A 501 2.31 8.31 6.33
CA VAL A 501 3.45 8.25 7.27
C VAL A 501 4.61 7.46 6.66
N GLY A 502 4.34 6.29 6.10
CA GLY A 502 5.36 5.43 5.49
C GLY A 502 6.10 6.12 4.34
N SER A 503 5.37 6.81 3.45
CA SER A 503 5.96 7.48 2.29
C SER A 503 6.70 8.77 2.66
N GLN A 504 6.19 9.55 3.61
CA GLN A 504 6.73 10.87 3.94
C GLN A 504 7.84 10.83 4.99
N LEU A 505 7.88 9.85 5.87
CA LEU A 505 8.92 9.66 6.89
C LEU A 505 9.86 8.48 6.61
N GLY A 506 9.36 7.40 6.05
CA GLY A 506 10.12 6.16 5.85
C GLY A 506 10.46 5.84 4.40
N GLY A 507 9.90 6.57 3.46
CA GLY A 507 10.08 6.34 2.01
C GLY A 507 11.35 6.98 1.44
N PRO A 508 11.61 6.77 0.13
CA PRO A 508 12.71 7.42 -0.57
C PRO A 508 12.62 8.95 -0.46
N VAL A 509 13.77 9.63 -0.44
CA VAL A 509 13.85 11.11 -0.35
C VAL A 509 12.96 11.79 -1.39
N SER A 510 12.82 11.21 -2.58
CA SER A 510 11.92 11.70 -3.64
C SER A 510 10.44 11.71 -3.27
N ALA A 511 9.99 10.86 -2.33
CA ALA A 511 8.61 10.79 -1.87
C ALA A 511 8.33 11.63 -0.61
N GLN A 512 9.35 11.98 0.17
CA GLN A 512 9.20 12.73 1.41
C GLN A 512 8.56 14.12 1.23
N GLY A 513 8.64 14.70 0.04
CA GLY A 513 7.98 15.96 -0.32
C GLY A 513 6.54 15.82 -0.84
N GLY A 514 6.04 14.59 -1.04
CA GLY A 514 4.76 14.30 -1.69
C GLY A 514 3.54 14.52 -0.80
N VAL A 515 2.37 14.40 -1.41
CA VAL A 515 1.05 14.42 -0.75
C VAL A 515 0.42 13.04 -0.93
N THR A 516 -0.21 12.53 0.11
CA THR A 516 -1.04 11.33 -0.01
C THR A 516 -2.49 11.76 -0.23
N ARG A 517 -3.07 11.34 -1.35
CA ARG A 517 -4.47 11.58 -1.70
C ARG A 517 -5.28 10.32 -1.49
N ALA A 518 -6.45 10.44 -0.88
CA ALA A 518 -7.44 9.38 -0.86
C ALA A 518 -8.67 9.79 -1.65
N LEU A 519 -9.10 8.96 -2.60
CA LEU A 519 -10.38 9.11 -3.30
C LEU A 519 -11.35 8.07 -2.75
N ILE A 520 -12.32 8.53 -1.99
CA ILE A 520 -13.28 7.70 -1.24
C ILE A 520 -14.72 8.18 -1.44
N GLY A 521 -15.69 7.32 -1.14
CA GLY A 521 -17.10 7.71 -1.04
C GLY A 521 -17.48 8.21 0.36
N ASP A 522 -18.64 8.85 0.47
CA ASP A 522 -19.21 9.34 1.72
C ASP A 522 -19.43 8.22 2.76
N LEU A 523 -19.95 7.06 2.36
CA LEU A 523 -20.12 5.91 3.27
C LEU A 523 -18.77 5.39 3.79
N THR A 524 -17.73 5.41 2.98
CA THR A 524 -16.37 5.03 3.41
C THR A 524 -15.84 6.01 4.46
N LEU A 525 -16.05 7.32 4.23
CA LEU A 525 -15.68 8.35 5.21
C LEU A 525 -16.40 8.12 6.54
N LEU A 526 -17.72 7.94 6.50
CA LEU A 526 -18.52 7.78 7.72
C LEU A 526 -18.22 6.48 8.47
N HIS A 527 -17.93 5.41 7.74
CA HIS A 527 -17.58 4.12 8.34
C HIS A 527 -16.25 4.16 9.10
N ASP A 528 -15.31 4.99 8.66
CA ASP A 528 -13.95 5.07 9.23
C ASP A 528 -13.64 6.46 9.82
N ALA A 529 -14.66 7.21 10.24
CA ALA A 529 -14.53 8.58 10.72
C ALA A 529 -13.64 8.71 11.97
N SER A 530 -13.60 7.70 12.85
CA SER A 530 -12.70 7.68 14.02
C SER A 530 -11.22 7.79 13.64
N SER A 531 -10.84 7.33 12.47
CA SER A 531 -9.48 7.41 11.94
C SER A 531 -9.01 8.83 11.59
N LEU A 532 -9.93 9.81 11.52
CA LEU A 532 -9.55 11.23 11.38
C LEU A 532 -8.76 11.76 12.60
N LEU A 533 -8.83 11.06 13.74
CA LEU A 533 -8.09 11.41 14.95
C LEU A 533 -6.62 11.03 14.81
N ILE A 534 -5.76 11.98 14.45
CA ILE A 534 -4.32 11.79 14.24
C ILE A 534 -3.54 13.00 14.77
N GLY A 535 -2.26 12.81 15.08
CA GLY A 535 -1.35 13.88 15.53
C GLY A 535 -1.57 14.28 16.98
N GLN A 536 -2.10 13.36 17.80
CA GLN A 536 -2.29 13.59 19.24
C GLN A 536 -0.96 13.41 19.99
N GLY A 537 -0.81 14.12 21.14
CA GLY A 537 0.35 13.96 22.00
C GLY A 537 1.71 14.34 21.38
N GLY A 538 1.72 15.15 20.31
CA GLY A 538 2.96 15.54 19.63
C GLY A 538 3.38 14.60 18.50
N GLU A 539 2.58 13.57 18.18
CA GLU A 539 2.82 12.73 17.01
C GLU A 539 2.86 13.56 15.72
N TRP A 540 3.84 13.29 14.89
CA TRP A 540 3.94 13.95 13.60
C TRP A 540 2.74 13.62 12.69
N ALA A 541 2.18 14.62 12.04
CA ALA A 541 1.02 14.48 11.17
C ALA A 541 1.40 14.59 9.69
N PRO A 542 1.00 13.62 8.85
CA PRO A 542 1.32 13.64 7.43
C PRO A 542 0.46 14.63 6.64
N ARG A 543 0.93 14.99 5.44
CA ARG A 543 0.15 15.76 4.45
C ARG A 543 -0.81 14.85 3.72
N VAL A 544 -2.11 15.09 3.91
CA VAL A 544 -3.17 14.24 3.36
C VAL A 544 -4.31 15.08 2.78
N GLN A 545 -4.77 14.71 1.59
CA GLN A 545 -6.01 15.19 0.98
C GLN A 545 -7.01 14.03 0.94
N LEU A 546 -8.08 14.11 1.74
CA LEU A 546 -9.22 13.20 1.67
C LEU A 546 -10.24 13.77 0.69
N ILE A 547 -10.33 13.21 -0.51
CA ILE A 547 -11.27 13.63 -1.55
C ILE A 547 -12.48 12.71 -1.47
N VAL A 548 -13.61 13.28 -1.07
CA VAL A 548 -14.85 12.56 -0.80
C VAL A 548 -15.85 12.84 -1.91
N GLY A 549 -16.08 11.87 -2.79
CA GLY A 549 -17.22 11.92 -3.70
C GLY A 549 -18.50 11.62 -2.93
N ASN A 550 -19.27 12.68 -2.65
CA ASN A 550 -20.49 12.62 -1.84
C ASN A 550 -21.71 12.55 -2.75
N ASP A 551 -22.23 11.36 -2.99
CA ASP A 551 -23.49 11.11 -3.73
C ASP A 551 -24.65 10.73 -2.80
N GLY A 552 -24.48 10.91 -1.49
CA GLY A 552 -25.48 10.81 -0.44
C GLY A 552 -25.84 9.38 -0.06
N GLY A 553 -25.01 8.37 -0.44
CA GLY A 553 -25.24 6.97 -0.08
C GLY A 553 -24.54 5.95 -0.94
N GLY A 554 -25.01 4.70 -0.92
CA GLY A 554 -24.40 3.57 -1.61
C GLY A 554 -24.79 3.43 -3.08
N THR A 555 -24.41 4.37 -3.94
CA THR A 555 -24.74 4.34 -5.39
C THR A 555 -24.13 3.15 -6.14
N ILE A 556 -23.15 2.46 -5.57
CA ILE A 556 -22.61 1.22 -6.14
C ILE A 556 -23.69 0.16 -6.41
N PHE A 557 -24.77 0.17 -5.65
CA PHE A 557 -25.87 -0.78 -5.79
C PHE A 557 -26.85 -0.40 -6.92
N ASP A 558 -26.83 0.84 -7.40
CA ASP A 558 -27.68 1.32 -8.49
C ASP A 558 -27.30 0.66 -9.84
N ASP A 559 -26.04 0.26 -10.01
CA ASP A 559 -25.51 -0.41 -11.21
C ASP A 559 -25.65 -1.95 -11.18
N LEU A 560 -26.16 -2.52 -10.09
CA LEU A 560 -26.32 -3.96 -9.94
C LEU A 560 -27.71 -4.42 -10.41
N GLU A 561 -27.83 -5.72 -10.69
CA GLU A 561 -29.08 -6.36 -11.11
C GLU A 561 -30.23 -6.12 -10.12
N VAL A 562 -29.91 -6.02 -8.83
CA VAL A 562 -30.86 -5.78 -7.75
C VAL A 562 -31.59 -4.44 -7.88
N ALA A 563 -30.98 -3.43 -8.48
CA ALA A 563 -31.60 -2.13 -8.70
C ALA A 563 -32.83 -2.22 -9.61
N ARG A 564 -32.88 -3.23 -10.52
CA ARG A 564 -33.97 -3.47 -11.44
C ARG A 564 -35.06 -4.42 -10.89
N THR A 565 -34.74 -5.19 -9.85
CA THR A 565 -35.61 -6.24 -9.30
C THR A 565 -36.19 -5.87 -7.95
N ALA A 566 -35.55 -5.04 -7.16
CA ALA A 566 -36.02 -4.61 -5.85
C ALA A 566 -37.09 -3.49 -5.95
N ALA A 567 -38.00 -3.44 -4.99
CA ALA A 567 -38.89 -2.28 -4.81
C ALA A 567 -38.05 -1.04 -4.47
N ALA A 568 -38.33 0.09 -5.10
CA ALA A 568 -37.53 1.33 -5.00
C ALA A 568 -37.32 1.82 -3.55
N GLU A 569 -38.36 1.72 -2.71
CA GLU A 569 -38.26 2.09 -1.28
C GLU A 569 -37.33 1.15 -0.52
N ALA A 570 -37.42 -0.15 -0.75
CA ALA A 570 -36.56 -1.15 -0.12
C ALA A 570 -35.11 -0.96 -0.56
N HIS A 571 -34.87 -0.80 -1.87
CA HIS A 571 -33.55 -0.51 -2.43
C HIS A 571 -32.92 0.75 -1.78
N THR A 572 -33.70 1.84 -1.73
CA THR A 572 -33.22 3.09 -1.13
C THR A 572 -32.90 2.93 0.36
N ARG A 573 -33.74 2.17 1.11
CA ARG A 573 -33.56 2.03 2.56
C ARG A 573 -32.38 1.14 2.94
N VAL A 574 -32.17 -0.01 2.27
CA VAL A 574 -31.26 -1.06 2.74
C VAL A 574 -30.00 -1.22 1.89
N LEU A 575 -29.94 -0.61 0.71
CA LEU A 575 -28.79 -0.66 -0.20
C LEU A 575 -28.19 0.74 -0.39
N TYR A 576 -28.99 1.67 -0.90
CA TYR A 576 -28.51 3.05 -1.05
C TYR A 576 -28.20 3.72 0.30
N THR A 577 -28.99 3.44 1.36
CA THR A 577 -28.76 3.93 2.74
C THR A 577 -28.43 5.43 2.79
N PRO A 578 -29.38 6.32 2.48
CA PRO A 578 -29.11 7.75 2.36
C PRO A 578 -28.59 8.34 3.67
N THR A 579 -27.52 9.12 3.59
CA THR A 579 -26.89 9.80 4.72
C THR A 579 -27.06 11.32 4.64
N ARG A 580 -27.14 11.97 5.80
CA ARG A 580 -27.22 13.44 5.92
C ARG A 580 -26.29 13.86 7.05
N VAL A 581 -24.99 13.83 6.79
CA VAL A 581 -23.97 14.28 7.75
C VAL A 581 -23.33 15.55 7.23
N ASP A 582 -23.16 16.53 8.10
CA ASP A 582 -22.41 17.73 7.81
C ASP A 582 -20.90 17.40 7.83
N LEU A 583 -20.30 17.29 6.66
CA LEU A 583 -18.89 16.91 6.52
C LEU A 583 -17.93 18.03 6.91
N GLU A 584 -18.35 19.30 6.85
CA GLU A 584 -17.57 20.43 7.34
C GLU A 584 -17.47 20.39 8.87
N ALA A 585 -18.61 20.18 9.54
CA ALA A 585 -18.63 20.03 10.99
C ALA A 585 -17.82 18.81 11.45
N LEU A 586 -17.91 17.68 10.73
CA LEU A 586 -17.13 16.48 11.00
C LEU A 586 -15.62 16.75 10.87
N ALA A 587 -15.18 17.32 9.75
CA ALA A 587 -13.77 17.64 9.51
C ALA A 587 -13.23 18.58 10.61
N THR A 588 -13.95 19.64 10.91
CA THR A 588 -13.58 20.63 11.93
C THR A 588 -13.46 20.01 13.33
N ALA A 589 -14.38 19.11 13.71
CA ALA A 589 -14.35 18.41 15.00
C ALA A 589 -13.07 17.58 15.20
N TYR A 590 -12.49 17.06 14.13
CA TYR A 590 -11.23 16.30 14.14
C TYR A 590 -9.99 17.15 13.82
N GLY A 591 -10.14 18.48 13.66
CA GLY A 591 -9.03 19.40 13.37
C GLY A 591 -8.51 19.32 11.92
N TRP A 592 -9.35 18.90 10.99
CA TRP A 592 -9.06 18.92 9.55
C TRP A 592 -9.60 20.20 8.92
N SER A 593 -8.86 20.76 7.96
CA SER A 593 -9.40 21.79 7.08
C SER A 593 -10.47 21.18 6.17
N TYR A 594 -11.39 22.03 5.70
CA TYR A 594 -12.47 21.60 4.82
C TYR A 594 -12.58 22.50 3.59
N CYS A 595 -12.92 21.89 2.46
CA CYS A 595 -13.24 22.59 1.21
C CYS A 595 -14.37 21.84 0.50
N ARG A 596 -15.36 22.60 0.02
CA ARG A 596 -16.42 22.05 -0.84
C ARG A 596 -16.15 22.45 -2.28
N ALA A 597 -15.91 21.48 -3.15
CA ALA A 597 -15.58 21.66 -4.56
C ALA A 597 -16.77 21.23 -5.44
N GLU A 598 -17.58 22.19 -5.88
CA GLU A 598 -18.76 21.93 -6.72
C GLU A 598 -18.45 22.01 -8.21
N THR A 599 -17.47 22.84 -8.59
CA THR A 599 -17.10 23.06 -9.97
C THR A 599 -15.70 22.52 -10.29
N ARG A 600 -15.42 22.37 -11.58
CA ARG A 600 -14.09 21.99 -12.06
C ARG A 600 -12.99 22.91 -11.52
N ALA A 601 -13.23 24.22 -11.47
CA ALA A 601 -12.25 25.18 -10.96
C ALA A 601 -12.01 25.00 -9.46
N ASP A 602 -13.08 24.79 -8.67
CA ASP A 602 -12.96 24.55 -7.22
C ASP A 602 -12.13 23.30 -6.96
N LEU A 603 -12.43 22.19 -7.66
CA LEU A 603 -11.71 20.93 -7.53
C LEU A 603 -10.24 21.07 -7.91
N GLN A 604 -9.94 21.69 -9.06
CA GLN A 604 -8.57 21.90 -9.48
C GLN A 604 -7.79 22.78 -8.51
N GLY A 605 -8.42 23.86 -7.99
CA GLY A 605 -7.83 24.73 -6.97
C GLY A 605 -7.53 23.99 -5.68
N ALA A 606 -8.47 23.18 -5.19
CA ALA A 606 -8.30 22.39 -3.96
C ALA A 606 -7.18 21.33 -4.08
N LEU A 607 -7.09 20.63 -5.22
CA LEU A 607 -6.08 19.58 -5.45
C LEU A 607 -4.64 20.10 -5.51
N VAL A 608 -4.42 21.34 -5.96
CA VAL A 608 -3.08 21.97 -6.06
C VAL A 608 -2.73 22.83 -4.86
N SER A 609 -3.69 23.14 -3.97
CA SER A 609 -3.45 23.94 -2.79
C SER A 609 -2.48 23.23 -1.83
N ARG A 610 -1.55 24.03 -1.27
CA ARG A 610 -0.58 23.58 -0.26
C ARG A 610 -0.77 24.31 1.08
N GLU A 611 -1.88 25.00 1.23
CA GLU A 611 -2.17 25.82 2.43
C GLU A 611 -2.45 24.98 3.67
N HIS A 612 -2.85 23.72 3.46
CA HIS A 612 -3.27 22.84 4.55
C HIS A 612 -2.47 21.53 4.51
N GLU A 613 -2.04 21.08 5.67
CA GLU A 613 -1.39 19.77 5.81
C GLU A 613 -2.41 18.62 5.68
N ARG A 614 -3.60 18.82 6.26
CA ARG A 614 -4.71 17.85 6.24
C ARG A 614 -5.99 18.55 5.82
N ILE A 615 -6.59 18.08 4.74
CA ILE A 615 -7.82 18.67 4.22
C ILE A 615 -8.80 17.58 3.77
N LEU A 616 -10.07 17.76 4.11
CA LEU A 616 -11.20 17.05 3.55
C LEU A 616 -11.80 17.88 2.43
N ILE A 617 -11.77 17.35 1.22
CA ILE A 617 -12.34 17.97 0.01
C ILE A 617 -13.63 17.23 -0.32
N GLU A 618 -14.78 17.82 0.00
CA GLU A 618 -16.08 17.29 -0.38
C GLU A 618 -16.41 17.66 -1.81
N VAL A 619 -16.75 16.66 -2.63
CA VAL A 619 -17.21 16.84 -4.00
C VAL A 619 -18.63 16.30 -4.11
N PRO A 620 -19.65 17.18 -4.14
CA PRO A 620 -21.03 16.76 -4.32
C PRO A 620 -21.23 16.12 -5.69
N LEU A 621 -21.75 14.91 -5.70
CA LEU A 621 -22.06 14.16 -6.90
C LEU A 621 -23.56 13.90 -7.02
N SER A 622 -24.06 13.82 -8.24
CA SER A 622 -25.44 13.36 -8.45
C SER A 622 -25.52 11.85 -8.24
N ARG A 623 -26.62 11.39 -7.64
CA ARG A 623 -27.02 9.98 -7.75
C ARG A 623 -27.31 9.72 -9.23
N GLY A 624 -26.57 8.89 -9.87
CA GLY A 624 -26.49 8.65 -11.31
C GLY A 624 -27.77 8.66 -12.10
#